data_29e0124fd417fb3c75b738941f90588f
#
_entry.id   29e0124fd417fb3c75b738941f90588f
#
_cell.length_a   1.000
_cell.length_b   1.000
_cell.length_c   1.000
_cell.angle_alpha   90.00
_cell.angle_beta   90.00
_cell.angle_gamma   90.00
#
_symmetry.space_group_name_H-M   'P 1'
#
loop_
_entity.id
_entity.type
_entity.pdbx_description
1 polymer ?
#
loop_
_entity_poly.entity_id
_entity_poly.type
_entity_poly.pdbx_seq_one_letter_code
_entity_poly.pdbx_strand_id
1 'polypeptide(L)'
;MGLYSTCIFPFFLDLMLDNREMGRQRRETLAPTCGNVLEIGFGTGLNLAYYPQQVTKLTVIDQERMLAGRVAKRIAQARMPVEQIQMDASGRLPFEENTFDAVVTTLTLCSIEDAPPALAEIRRVLKREGQYVFLEHGRSLDERVAKRQDFFNPIQKIIACGCNLNRPIDRLIENAGMKVAKLERYWMPGSPRIAGEMYRGIAGKL
;
A
#
# COMPACT_ATOMS: atom_id res chain seq x y z
N MET A 1 -14.53 13.39 10.31
CA MET A 1 -14.18 11.96 10.42
C MET A 1 -14.50 11.46 11.82
N GLY A 2 -15.00 10.23 11.94
CA GLY A 2 -15.50 9.72 13.23
C GLY A 2 -14.42 8.96 14.01
N LEU A 3 -14.61 8.81 15.30
CA LEU A 3 -13.77 8.02 16.23
C LEU A 3 -13.47 6.60 15.69
N TYR A 4 -14.40 6.02 14.92
CA TYR A 4 -14.24 4.72 14.29
C TYR A 4 -13.07 4.70 13.31
N SER A 5 -12.99 5.63 12.36
CA SER A 5 -11.95 5.67 11.31
C SER A 5 -10.57 6.06 11.82
N THR A 6 -10.50 6.87 12.88
CA THR A 6 -9.20 7.40 13.38
C THR A 6 -8.58 6.56 14.50
N CYS A 7 -9.38 5.83 15.28
CA CYS A 7 -8.88 5.11 16.46
C CYS A 7 -9.27 3.63 16.46
N ILE A 8 -10.56 3.31 16.26
CA ILE A 8 -11.07 1.94 16.45
C ILE A 8 -10.60 1.05 15.29
N PHE A 9 -10.90 1.44 14.06
CA PHE A 9 -10.53 0.66 12.87
C PHE A 9 -9.02 0.48 12.73
N PRO A 10 -8.16 1.52 12.86
CA PRO A 10 -6.71 1.37 12.83
C PRO A 10 -6.15 0.45 13.91
N PHE A 11 -6.74 0.45 15.11
CA PHE A 11 -6.32 -0.45 16.20
C PHE A 11 -6.57 -1.92 15.85
N PHE A 12 -7.79 -2.24 15.38
CA PHE A 12 -8.11 -3.61 14.95
C PHE A 12 -7.32 -4.02 13.71
N LEU A 13 -7.15 -3.13 12.74
CA LEU A 13 -6.38 -3.38 11.53
C LEU A 13 -4.92 -3.68 11.87
N ASP A 14 -4.31 -2.89 12.77
CA ASP A 14 -2.94 -3.10 13.24
C ASP A 14 -2.80 -4.49 13.89
N LEU A 15 -3.74 -4.88 14.77
CA LEU A 15 -3.73 -6.18 15.41
C LEU A 15 -3.91 -7.34 14.41
N MET A 16 -4.80 -7.17 13.43
CA MET A 16 -5.05 -8.19 12.39
C MET A 16 -3.87 -8.33 11.41
N LEU A 17 -3.17 -7.24 11.09
CA LEU A 17 -2.09 -7.21 10.12
C LEU A 17 -0.69 -7.35 10.75
N ASP A 18 -0.58 -7.28 12.07
CA ASP A 18 0.66 -7.54 12.82
C ASP A 18 0.75 -9.02 13.21
N ASN A 19 0.83 -9.88 12.20
CA ASN A 19 0.96 -11.32 12.39
C ASN A 19 2.11 -11.88 11.53
N ARG A 20 2.51 -13.12 11.84
CA ARG A 20 3.67 -13.78 11.22
C ARG A 20 3.54 -13.89 9.69
N GLU A 21 2.35 -14.20 9.18
CA GLU A 21 2.13 -14.37 7.74
C GLU A 21 2.23 -13.01 7.00
N MET A 22 1.55 -11.97 7.51
CA MET A 22 1.69 -10.62 6.95
C MET A 22 3.11 -10.08 7.07
N GLY A 23 3.83 -10.41 8.14
CA GLY A 23 5.25 -10.07 8.30
C GLY A 23 6.13 -10.73 7.24
N ARG A 24 5.85 -12.00 6.88
CA ARG A 24 6.51 -12.67 5.77
C ARG A 24 6.22 -11.99 4.44
N GLN A 25 4.94 -11.69 4.16
CA GLN A 25 4.53 -11.00 2.94
C GLN A 25 5.19 -9.62 2.79
N ARG A 26 5.21 -8.81 3.87
CA ARG A 26 5.90 -7.50 3.87
C ARG A 26 7.38 -7.65 3.58
N ARG A 27 8.06 -8.59 4.22
CA ARG A 27 9.50 -8.84 4.01
C ARG A 27 9.81 -9.20 2.56
N GLU A 28 9.05 -10.10 1.97
CA GLU A 28 9.21 -10.51 0.58
C GLU A 28 8.89 -9.38 -0.40
N THR A 29 7.86 -8.59 -0.10
CA THR A 29 7.45 -7.44 -0.91
C THR A 29 8.50 -6.35 -0.89
N LEU A 30 9.01 -5.98 0.29
CA LEU A 30 9.94 -4.87 0.47
C LEU A 30 11.40 -5.23 0.14
N ALA A 31 11.73 -6.52 0.01
CA ALA A 31 13.10 -6.97 -0.25
C ALA A 31 13.82 -6.28 -1.44
N PRO A 32 13.15 -5.91 -2.56
CA PRO A 32 13.81 -5.24 -3.67
C PRO A 32 14.00 -3.72 -3.47
N THR A 33 13.48 -3.12 -2.40
CA THR A 33 13.58 -1.67 -2.18
C THR A 33 14.98 -1.24 -1.77
N CYS A 34 15.43 -0.12 -2.30
CA CYS A 34 16.73 0.47 -1.95
C CYS A 34 16.71 2.00 -2.14
N GLY A 35 17.74 2.68 -1.63
CA GLY A 35 17.96 4.11 -1.81
C GLY A 35 16.91 4.98 -1.11
N ASN A 36 16.44 6.03 -1.79
CA ASN A 36 15.41 6.94 -1.32
C ASN A 36 14.03 6.40 -1.65
N VAL A 37 13.25 6.04 -0.65
CA VAL A 37 11.95 5.37 -0.77
C VAL A 37 10.81 6.28 -0.35
N LEU A 38 9.72 6.27 -1.12
CA LEU A 38 8.43 6.85 -0.75
C LEU A 38 7.45 5.72 -0.40
N GLU A 39 6.86 5.74 0.78
CA GLU A 39 5.73 4.88 1.13
C GLU A 39 4.43 5.69 1.17
N ILE A 40 3.43 5.26 0.42
CA ILE A 40 2.10 5.85 0.40
C ILE A 40 1.14 4.93 1.14
N GLY A 41 0.41 5.50 2.12
CA GLY A 41 -0.44 4.75 3.03
C GLY A 41 0.36 4.10 4.15
N PHE A 42 1.07 4.92 4.91
CA PHE A 42 1.94 4.47 6.00
C PHE A 42 1.19 3.76 7.14
N GLY A 43 -0.05 4.19 7.39
CA GLY A 43 -0.88 3.63 8.45
C GLY A 43 -0.22 3.69 9.82
N THR A 44 -0.07 2.54 10.44
CA THR A 44 0.55 2.41 11.76
C THR A 44 2.05 2.11 11.70
N GLY A 45 2.67 2.10 10.50
CA GLY A 45 4.11 1.90 10.32
C GLY A 45 4.58 0.45 10.40
N LEU A 46 3.71 -0.52 10.10
CA LEU A 46 4.05 -1.95 10.14
C LEU A 46 5.18 -2.36 9.18
N ASN A 47 5.37 -1.61 8.09
CA ASN A 47 6.43 -1.88 7.11
C ASN A 47 7.84 -1.58 7.65
N LEU A 48 7.98 -0.67 8.62
CA LEU A 48 9.28 -0.20 9.11
C LEU A 48 10.24 -1.32 9.53
N ALA A 49 9.71 -2.36 10.15
CA ALA A 49 10.51 -3.50 10.61
C ALA A 49 11.04 -4.39 9.47
N TYR A 50 10.54 -4.22 8.25
CA TYR A 50 10.81 -5.10 7.11
C TYR A 50 11.61 -4.46 5.98
N TYR A 51 11.85 -3.14 6.02
CA TYR A 51 12.71 -2.48 5.04
C TYR A 51 14.15 -3.02 5.11
N PRO A 52 14.77 -3.33 3.97
CA PRO A 52 16.14 -3.80 3.92
C PRO A 52 17.14 -2.68 4.24
N GLN A 53 18.37 -3.05 4.57
CA GLN A 53 19.45 -2.10 4.94
C GLN A 53 19.85 -1.15 3.80
N GLN A 54 19.55 -1.52 2.55
CA GLN A 54 19.81 -0.72 1.37
C GLN A 54 18.91 0.53 1.25
N VAL A 55 17.84 0.62 2.04
CA VAL A 55 17.03 1.83 2.13
C VAL A 55 17.76 2.87 2.95
N THR A 56 18.10 4.01 2.32
CA THR A 56 18.90 5.08 2.93
C THR A 56 18.06 6.21 3.53
N LYS A 57 16.86 6.43 2.99
CA LYS A 57 15.87 7.38 3.49
C LYS A 57 14.46 6.86 3.17
N LEU A 58 13.54 7.07 4.10
CA LEU A 58 12.13 6.76 3.93
C LEU A 58 11.28 8.02 4.14
N THR A 59 10.57 8.44 3.09
CA THR A 59 9.51 9.44 3.20
C THR A 59 8.18 8.71 3.21
N VAL A 60 7.30 9.05 4.16
CA VAL A 60 6.00 8.38 4.28
C VAL A 60 4.86 9.39 4.20
N ILE A 61 3.83 9.03 3.45
CA ILE A 61 2.61 9.82 3.27
C ILE A 61 1.42 9.03 3.79
N ASP A 62 0.59 9.70 4.58
CA ASP A 62 -0.72 9.20 4.96
C ASP A 62 -1.69 10.37 5.14
N GLN A 63 -2.95 10.14 4.79
CA GLN A 63 -4.02 11.12 5.00
C GLN A 63 -4.31 11.30 6.50
N GLU A 64 -4.14 10.26 7.30
CA GLU A 64 -4.46 10.21 8.70
C GLU A 64 -3.21 9.93 9.57
N ARG A 65 -3.16 10.56 10.73
CA ARG A 65 -2.18 10.20 11.76
C ARG A 65 -2.77 9.11 12.68
N MET A 66 -2.63 7.87 12.26
CA MET A 66 -3.16 6.74 13.00
C MET A 66 -2.26 6.38 14.18
N LEU A 67 -2.83 6.15 15.37
CA LEU A 67 -2.13 5.63 16.56
C LEU A 67 -0.77 6.28 16.82
N ALA A 68 -0.72 7.63 16.90
CA ALA A 68 0.50 8.44 16.90
C ALA A 68 1.60 7.95 17.87
N GLY A 69 1.26 7.51 19.08
CA GLY A 69 2.23 6.99 20.06
C GLY A 69 2.87 5.67 19.61
N ARG A 70 2.12 4.79 18.92
CA ARG A 70 2.62 3.52 18.39
C ARG A 70 3.52 3.77 17.18
N VAL A 71 3.11 4.68 16.30
CA VAL A 71 3.88 5.13 15.14
C VAL A 71 5.20 5.76 15.57
N ALA A 72 5.19 6.68 16.52
CA ALA A 72 6.40 7.31 17.04
C ALA A 72 7.40 6.28 17.61
N LYS A 73 6.91 5.28 18.34
CA LYS A 73 7.76 4.18 18.85
C LYS A 73 8.38 3.35 17.71
N ARG A 74 7.62 3.03 16.66
CA ARG A 74 8.13 2.28 15.51
C ARG A 74 9.16 3.10 14.71
N ILE A 75 8.92 4.41 14.53
CA ILE A 75 9.87 5.30 13.86
C ILE A 75 11.18 5.41 14.66
N ALA A 76 11.11 5.53 15.99
CA ALA A 76 12.31 5.58 16.83
C ALA A 76 13.14 4.29 16.75
N GLN A 77 12.57 3.18 16.30
CA GLN A 77 13.25 1.90 16.10
C GLN A 77 13.68 1.68 14.64
N ALA A 78 13.33 2.59 13.73
CA ALA A 78 13.69 2.48 12.32
C ALA A 78 15.20 2.60 12.12
N ARG A 79 15.73 1.86 11.14
CA ARG A 79 17.16 1.83 10.81
C ARG A 79 17.62 2.95 9.88
N MET A 80 16.66 3.66 9.28
CA MET A 80 16.86 4.77 8.37
C MET A 80 16.12 6.01 8.86
N PRO A 81 16.52 7.22 8.44
CA PRO A 81 15.74 8.44 8.66
C PRO A 81 14.33 8.31 8.05
N VAL A 82 13.29 8.66 8.82
CA VAL A 82 11.89 8.63 8.40
C VAL A 82 11.32 10.04 8.45
N GLU A 83 10.85 10.52 7.30
CA GLU A 83 10.15 11.80 7.16
C GLU A 83 8.66 11.55 6.97
N GLN A 84 7.80 12.11 7.83
CA GLN A 84 6.35 11.96 7.74
C GLN A 84 5.69 13.20 7.16
N ILE A 85 4.84 12.99 6.16
CA ILE A 85 4.01 14.04 5.54
C ILE A 85 2.55 13.60 5.64
N GLN A 86 1.72 14.43 6.28
CA GLN A 86 0.28 14.18 6.32
C GLN A 86 -0.39 14.83 5.11
N MET A 87 -0.85 14.01 4.17
CA MET A 87 -1.56 14.47 2.98
C MET A 87 -2.34 13.35 2.31
N ASP A 88 -3.31 13.73 1.47
CA ASP A 88 -4.00 12.83 0.57
C ASP A 88 -3.13 12.53 -0.66
N ALA A 89 -2.90 11.26 -0.94
CA ALA A 89 -2.11 10.80 -2.08
C ALA A 89 -2.85 10.91 -3.43
N SER A 90 -4.15 11.22 -3.44
CA SER A 90 -4.92 11.48 -4.68
C SER A 90 -4.58 12.84 -5.31
N GLY A 91 -3.98 13.76 -4.54
CA GLY A 91 -3.51 15.05 -5.00
C GLY A 91 -2.08 15.03 -5.54
N ARG A 92 -1.64 16.19 -6.05
CA ARG A 92 -0.25 16.36 -6.48
C ARG A 92 0.71 16.25 -5.30
N LEU A 93 1.66 15.32 -5.40
CA LEU A 93 2.69 15.13 -4.39
C LEU A 93 3.73 16.27 -4.41
N PRO A 94 4.20 16.76 -3.24
CA PRO A 94 5.12 17.88 -3.11
C PRO A 94 6.57 17.48 -3.40
N PHE A 95 6.78 16.66 -4.43
CA PHE A 95 8.10 16.19 -4.84
C PHE A 95 8.31 16.45 -6.32
N GLU A 96 9.58 16.63 -6.68
CA GLU A 96 9.98 16.73 -8.07
C GLU A 96 9.86 15.37 -8.80
N GLU A 97 9.84 15.43 -10.11
CA GLU A 97 9.90 14.23 -10.95
C GLU A 97 11.19 13.44 -10.69
N ASN A 98 11.13 12.14 -10.81
CA ASN A 98 12.30 11.26 -10.73
C ASN A 98 13.09 11.41 -9.41
N THR A 99 12.38 11.57 -8.29
CA THR A 99 12.97 11.77 -6.96
C THR A 99 13.29 10.45 -6.24
N PHE A 100 12.43 9.44 -6.36
CA PHE A 100 12.51 8.23 -5.55
C PHE A 100 13.06 7.04 -6.32
N ASP A 101 13.92 6.26 -5.67
CA ASP A 101 14.43 4.99 -6.19
C ASP A 101 13.37 3.90 -6.12
N ALA A 102 12.52 3.96 -5.10
CA ALA A 102 11.32 3.11 -5.01
C ALA A 102 10.12 3.87 -4.46
N VAL A 103 8.93 3.50 -4.93
CA VAL A 103 7.64 3.88 -4.31
C VAL A 103 6.95 2.61 -3.85
N VAL A 104 6.36 2.64 -2.66
CA VAL A 104 5.74 1.47 -2.02
C VAL A 104 4.29 1.78 -1.68
N THR A 105 3.38 0.82 -1.95
CA THR A 105 2.05 0.77 -1.36
C THR A 105 1.79 -0.61 -0.77
N THR A 106 1.20 -0.65 0.42
CA THR A 106 0.83 -1.91 1.08
C THR A 106 -0.57 -1.79 1.66
N LEU A 107 -1.54 -2.48 1.05
CA LEU A 107 -2.96 -2.43 1.41
C LEU A 107 -3.51 -1.00 1.41
N THR A 108 -3.05 -0.20 0.48
CA THR A 108 -3.33 1.23 0.37
C THR A 108 -4.05 1.57 -0.93
N LEU A 109 -3.53 1.09 -2.07
CA LEU A 109 -4.12 1.38 -3.38
C LEU A 109 -5.57 0.89 -3.49
N CYS A 110 -5.92 -0.18 -2.79
CA CYS A 110 -7.29 -0.67 -2.70
C CYS A 110 -8.23 0.32 -1.99
N SER A 111 -7.69 1.24 -1.16
CA SER A 111 -8.45 2.17 -0.31
C SER A 111 -8.39 3.63 -0.76
N ILE A 112 -7.42 4.04 -1.58
CA ILE A 112 -7.37 5.39 -2.16
C ILE A 112 -8.65 5.63 -2.97
N GLU A 113 -9.35 6.72 -2.74
CA GLU A 113 -10.65 6.99 -3.37
C GLU A 113 -10.53 7.05 -4.88
N ASP A 114 -9.61 7.86 -5.40
CA ASP A 114 -9.29 7.98 -6.82
C ASP A 114 -7.87 7.45 -7.09
N ALA A 115 -7.76 6.19 -7.48
CA ALA A 115 -6.49 5.51 -7.70
C ALA A 115 -5.72 6.00 -8.95
N PRO A 116 -6.35 6.34 -10.09
CA PRO A 116 -5.63 6.79 -11.28
C PRO A 116 -4.76 8.04 -11.08
N PRO A 117 -5.21 9.15 -10.46
CA PRO A 117 -4.33 10.29 -10.15
C PRO A 117 -3.16 9.92 -9.23
N ALA A 118 -3.42 9.11 -8.19
CA ALA A 118 -2.37 8.64 -7.28
C ALA A 118 -1.29 7.83 -8.02
N LEU A 119 -1.70 6.94 -8.92
CA LEU A 119 -0.77 6.15 -9.75
C LEU A 119 0.01 7.02 -10.76
N ALA A 120 -0.62 8.06 -11.32
CA ALA A 120 0.07 9.03 -12.18
C ALA A 120 1.16 9.78 -11.41
N GLU A 121 0.88 10.18 -10.16
CA GLU A 121 1.87 10.83 -9.29
C GLU A 121 2.97 9.85 -8.84
N ILE A 122 2.63 8.60 -8.50
CA ILE A 122 3.61 7.54 -8.25
C ILE A 122 4.58 7.43 -9.45
N ARG A 123 4.02 7.33 -10.66
CA ARG A 123 4.82 7.28 -11.88
C ARG A 123 5.68 8.54 -12.05
N ARG A 124 5.16 9.72 -11.77
CA ARG A 124 5.88 10.99 -11.93
C ARG A 124 7.10 11.06 -11.01
N VAL A 125 6.92 10.78 -9.71
CA VAL A 125 7.97 10.93 -8.71
C VAL A 125 8.98 9.78 -8.71
N LEU A 126 8.63 8.64 -9.29
CA LEU A 126 9.53 7.50 -9.46
C LEU A 126 10.65 7.84 -10.46
N LYS A 127 11.91 7.47 -10.21
CA LYS A 127 13.01 7.56 -11.15
C LYS A 127 12.76 6.65 -12.36
N ARG A 128 13.46 6.89 -13.47
CA ARG A 128 13.36 6.06 -14.69
C ARG A 128 13.64 4.58 -14.40
N GLU A 129 14.72 4.31 -13.67
CA GLU A 129 15.12 2.95 -13.26
C GLU A 129 14.51 2.56 -11.89
N GLY A 130 13.62 3.39 -11.35
CA GLY A 130 12.98 3.17 -10.06
C GLY A 130 11.91 2.09 -10.13
N GLN A 131 11.56 1.54 -8.96
CA GLN A 131 10.60 0.45 -8.83
C GLN A 131 9.37 0.89 -8.04
N TYR A 132 8.18 0.68 -8.59
CA TYR A 132 6.94 0.71 -7.84
C TYR A 132 6.69 -0.69 -7.28
N VAL A 133 6.74 -0.82 -5.96
CA VAL A 133 6.59 -2.08 -5.23
C VAL A 133 5.24 -2.08 -4.52
N PHE A 134 4.44 -3.10 -4.73
CA PHE A 134 3.08 -3.15 -4.18
C PHE A 134 2.71 -4.49 -3.57
N LEU A 135 1.92 -4.42 -2.51
CA LEU A 135 1.22 -5.56 -1.89
C LEU A 135 -0.21 -5.11 -1.63
N GLU A 136 -1.14 -5.54 -2.45
CA GLU A 136 -2.50 -5.03 -2.45
C GLU A 136 -3.52 -6.17 -2.47
N HIS A 137 -4.64 -5.90 -1.94
CA HIS A 137 -5.82 -6.73 -2.05
C HIS A 137 -6.66 -6.26 -3.25
N GLY A 138 -7.25 -7.20 -3.98
CA GLY A 138 -7.97 -6.82 -5.19
C GLY A 138 -8.90 -7.88 -5.76
N ARG A 139 -9.27 -7.69 -7.04
CA ARG A 139 -10.24 -8.49 -7.75
C ARG A 139 -9.74 -9.92 -7.99
N SER A 140 -10.57 -10.91 -7.67
CA SER A 140 -10.28 -12.31 -7.96
C SER A 140 -10.38 -12.62 -9.47
N LEU A 141 -9.55 -13.57 -9.93
CA LEU A 141 -9.67 -14.15 -11.26
C LEU A 141 -10.83 -15.16 -11.38
N ASP A 142 -11.27 -15.71 -10.24
CA ASP A 142 -12.46 -16.55 -10.19
C ASP A 142 -13.71 -15.66 -10.36
N GLU A 143 -14.40 -15.80 -11.47
CA GLU A 143 -15.59 -15.00 -11.78
C GLU A 143 -16.69 -15.07 -10.71
N ARG A 144 -16.85 -16.23 -10.05
CA ARG A 144 -17.86 -16.40 -8.99
C ARG A 144 -17.49 -15.59 -7.77
N VAL A 145 -16.20 -15.55 -7.43
CA VAL A 145 -15.67 -14.73 -6.34
C VAL A 145 -15.76 -13.26 -6.72
N ALA A 146 -15.35 -12.89 -7.95
CA ALA A 146 -15.41 -11.53 -8.46
C ALA A 146 -16.83 -10.94 -8.43
N LYS A 147 -17.85 -11.70 -8.84
CA LYS A 147 -19.28 -11.28 -8.73
C LYS A 147 -19.70 -11.04 -7.28
N ARG A 148 -19.24 -11.88 -6.35
CA ARG A 148 -19.47 -11.66 -4.91
C ARG A 148 -18.74 -10.43 -4.39
N GLN A 149 -17.50 -10.21 -4.83
CA GLN A 149 -16.75 -8.98 -4.50
C GLN A 149 -17.53 -7.75 -4.99
N ASP A 150 -18.04 -7.75 -6.23
CA ASP A 150 -18.85 -6.64 -6.76
C ASP A 150 -20.11 -6.37 -5.91
N PHE A 151 -20.79 -7.43 -5.51
CA PHE A 151 -22.00 -7.32 -4.68
C PHE A 151 -21.73 -6.77 -3.28
N PHE A 152 -20.65 -7.24 -2.62
CA PHE A 152 -20.32 -6.83 -1.25
C PHE A 152 -19.45 -5.57 -1.17
N ASN A 153 -18.88 -5.09 -2.28
CA ASN A 153 -17.98 -3.94 -2.30
C ASN A 153 -18.56 -2.66 -1.67
N PRO A 154 -19.83 -2.27 -1.88
CA PRO A 154 -20.38 -1.09 -1.21
C PRO A 154 -20.35 -1.17 0.31
N ILE A 155 -20.67 -2.35 0.85
CA ILE A 155 -20.64 -2.60 2.31
C ILE A 155 -19.19 -2.59 2.82
N GLN A 156 -18.29 -3.24 2.09
CA GLN A 156 -16.85 -3.28 2.42
C GLN A 156 -16.25 -1.87 2.50
N LYS A 157 -16.55 -1.00 1.56
CA LYS A 157 -16.07 0.39 1.56
C LYS A 157 -16.44 1.14 2.85
N ILE A 158 -17.62 0.88 3.39
CA ILE A 158 -18.08 1.50 4.65
C ILE A 158 -17.33 0.90 5.84
N ILE A 159 -17.31 -0.43 5.95
CA ILE A 159 -16.75 -1.14 7.12
C ILE A 159 -15.23 -1.00 7.17
N ALA A 160 -14.55 -1.05 6.03
CA ALA A 160 -13.10 -1.02 5.91
C ALA A 160 -12.56 0.33 5.40
N CYS A 161 -13.22 1.42 5.78
CA CYS A 161 -12.76 2.80 5.59
C CYS A 161 -12.23 3.08 4.18
N GLY A 162 -13.02 2.72 3.15
CA GLY A 162 -12.69 2.98 1.74
C GLY A 162 -12.11 1.79 0.97
N CYS A 163 -11.74 0.69 1.62
CA CYS A 163 -11.15 -0.47 0.95
C CYS A 163 -12.13 -1.12 -0.05
N ASN A 164 -11.67 -1.29 -1.29
CA ASN A 164 -12.41 -1.95 -2.36
C ASN A 164 -11.95 -3.40 -2.53
N LEU A 165 -12.90 -4.34 -2.57
CA LEU A 165 -12.63 -5.78 -2.78
C LEU A 165 -12.26 -6.12 -4.23
N ASN A 166 -12.68 -5.30 -5.18
CA ASN A 166 -12.81 -5.67 -6.58
C ASN A 166 -11.92 -4.86 -7.53
N ARG A 167 -10.88 -4.18 -7.03
CA ARG A 167 -9.95 -3.42 -7.88
C ARG A 167 -9.02 -4.35 -8.66
N PRO A 168 -8.96 -4.23 -9.98
CA PRO A 168 -7.98 -4.93 -10.81
C PRO A 168 -6.64 -4.17 -10.74
N ILE A 169 -5.86 -4.44 -9.70
CA ILE A 169 -4.65 -3.66 -9.31
C ILE A 169 -3.64 -3.57 -10.46
N ASP A 170 -3.33 -4.68 -11.11
CA ASP A 170 -2.41 -4.75 -12.25
C ASP A 170 -2.85 -3.85 -13.41
N ARG A 171 -4.13 -3.91 -13.79
CA ARG A 171 -4.67 -3.08 -14.87
C ARG A 171 -4.66 -1.59 -14.52
N LEU A 172 -4.92 -1.24 -13.26
CA LEU A 172 -4.84 0.14 -12.81
C LEU A 172 -3.40 0.67 -12.95
N ILE A 173 -2.40 -0.13 -12.58
CA ILE A 173 -0.98 0.21 -12.71
C ILE A 173 -0.59 0.37 -14.19
N GLU A 174 -1.00 -0.57 -15.04
CA GLU A 174 -0.73 -0.53 -16.48
C GLU A 174 -1.39 0.68 -17.17
N ASN A 175 -2.65 0.98 -16.82
CA ASN A 175 -3.38 2.13 -17.35
C ASN A 175 -2.75 3.48 -16.94
N ALA A 176 -1.98 3.51 -15.85
CA ALA A 176 -1.19 4.69 -15.46
C ALA A 176 0.13 4.82 -16.21
N GLY A 177 0.40 3.97 -17.22
CA GLY A 177 1.61 4.00 -18.04
C GLY A 177 2.85 3.42 -17.35
N MET A 178 2.65 2.47 -16.45
CA MET A 178 3.72 1.66 -15.86
C MET A 178 3.65 0.23 -16.39
N LYS A 179 4.80 -0.42 -16.50
CA LYS A 179 4.89 -1.83 -16.88
C LYS A 179 5.02 -2.70 -15.63
N VAL A 180 4.12 -3.63 -15.44
CA VAL A 180 4.23 -4.63 -14.39
C VAL A 180 5.29 -5.66 -14.80
N ALA A 181 6.46 -5.63 -14.15
CA ALA A 181 7.60 -6.50 -14.44
C ALA A 181 7.50 -7.84 -13.71
N LYS A 182 6.92 -7.83 -12.50
CA LYS A 182 6.67 -9.04 -11.71
C LYS A 182 5.30 -8.93 -11.07
N LEU A 183 4.51 -10.00 -11.15
CA LEU A 183 3.20 -10.10 -10.52
C LEU A 183 3.00 -11.50 -9.96
N GLU A 184 2.70 -11.55 -8.68
CA GLU A 184 2.21 -12.74 -7.99
C GLU A 184 0.79 -12.48 -7.50
N ARG A 185 -0.12 -13.38 -7.84
CA ARG A 185 -1.49 -13.37 -7.32
C ARG A 185 -1.68 -14.63 -6.49
N TYR A 186 -2.21 -14.46 -5.32
CA TYR A 186 -2.45 -15.58 -4.41
C TYR A 186 -3.59 -15.26 -3.45
N TRP A 187 -4.17 -16.31 -2.93
CA TRP A 187 -5.15 -16.18 -1.86
C TRP A 187 -4.44 -16.22 -0.51
N MET A 188 -4.72 -15.22 0.33
CA MET A 188 -4.16 -15.11 1.69
C MET A 188 -4.72 -16.22 2.58
N PRO A 189 -3.89 -17.13 3.12
CA PRO A 189 -4.34 -18.19 4.01
C PRO A 189 -5.13 -17.65 5.21
N GLY A 190 -6.25 -18.30 5.54
CA GLY A 190 -7.09 -17.89 6.66
C GLY A 190 -8.06 -16.74 6.37
N SER A 191 -7.96 -16.09 5.21
CA SER A 191 -8.88 -15.02 4.83
C SER A 191 -10.16 -15.55 4.18
N PRO A 192 -11.31 -14.85 4.33
CA PRO A 192 -12.50 -15.14 3.54
C PRO A 192 -12.21 -15.08 2.04
N ARG A 193 -12.82 -15.98 1.23
CA ARG A 193 -12.58 -16.05 -0.23
C ARG A 193 -12.80 -14.71 -0.94
N ILE A 194 -13.74 -13.89 -0.48
CA ILE A 194 -14.04 -12.59 -1.11
C ILE A 194 -13.01 -11.51 -0.76
N ALA A 195 -12.22 -11.68 0.32
CA ALA A 195 -11.31 -10.65 0.83
C ALA A 195 -9.83 -11.10 0.82
N GLY A 196 -9.53 -12.30 0.35
CA GLY A 196 -8.18 -12.87 0.43
C GLY A 196 -7.37 -12.81 -0.85
N GLU A 197 -7.87 -12.26 -1.95
CA GLU A 197 -7.12 -12.16 -3.19
C GLU A 197 -6.04 -11.08 -3.08
N MET A 198 -4.79 -11.48 -3.17
CA MET A 198 -3.63 -10.60 -3.02
C MET A 198 -2.87 -10.44 -4.33
N TYR A 199 -2.40 -9.24 -4.56
CA TYR A 199 -1.53 -8.84 -5.65
C TYR A 199 -0.21 -8.35 -5.05
N ARG A 200 0.87 -9.05 -5.32
CA ARG A 200 2.23 -8.64 -4.96
C ARG A 200 3.05 -8.48 -6.22
N GLY A 201 3.72 -7.35 -6.36
CA GLY A 201 4.46 -7.14 -7.58
C GLY A 201 5.41 -5.95 -7.59
N ILE A 202 6.05 -5.83 -8.74
CA ILE A 202 6.97 -4.74 -9.06
C ILE A 202 6.56 -4.20 -10.43
N ALA A 203 6.45 -2.89 -10.52
CA ALA A 203 6.25 -2.18 -11.78
C ALA A 203 7.30 -1.07 -11.93
N GLY A 204 7.53 -0.62 -13.16
CA GLY A 204 8.43 0.48 -13.49
C GLY A 204 7.87 1.37 -14.56
N LYS A 205 8.55 2.49 -14.85
CA LYS A 205 8.20 3.34 -15.99
C LYS A 205 8.40 2.58 -17.30
N LEU A 206 7.54 2.84 -18.29
CA LEU A 206 7.71 2.41 -19.67
C LEU A 206 8.78 3.26 -20.35
#